data_1a665a9673a3abfbd2ba587f4b572eab
#
_entry.id   1a665a9673a3abfbd2ba587f4b572eab
#
_cell.length_a   1.000
_cell.length_b   1.000
_cell.length_c   1.000
_cell.angle_alpha   90.00
_cell.angle_beta   90.00
_cell.angle_gamma   90.00
#
_symmetry.space_group_name_H-M   'P 1'
#
loop_
_entity.id
_entity.type
_entity.pdbx_description
1 polymer ?
#
loop_
_entity_poly.entity_id
_entity_poly.type
_entity_poly.pdbx_seq_one_letter_code
_entity_poly.pdbx_strand_id
1 'polypeptide(L)'
;MTVSTEIFATWRRPRAIFRARLDAGPREDRALAVLMGACLLAFVAQWPALSRAAHLDPSVPLDARIGGALLGSVFLLPLVLYAIAAVSHLVARALGGKGSPFGARLALFWALLSTTPLMLFQGLIAGFIGAGPQLLAVGIVTLAAFLWLWLTLLIEAGRG
;
A
#
# COMPACT_ATOMS: atom_id res chain seq x y z
N MET A 1 -2.56 5.58 20.55
CA MET A 1 -2.54 4.34 19.77
C MET A 1 -1.28 4.25 18.96
N THR A 2 -0.72 3.07 18.83
CA THR A 2 0.42 2.81 17.95
C THR A 2 -0.06 2.65 16.51
N VAL A 3 0.85 2.83 15.53
CA VAL A 3 0.51 2.65 14.11
C VAL A 3 0.00 1.24 13.83
N SER A 4 0.61 0.22 14.44
CA SER A 4 0.18 -1.17 14.25
C SER A 4 -1.25 -1.41 14.74
N THR A 5 -1.62 -0.87 15.89
CA THR A 5 -3.01 -0.99 16.40
C THR A 5 -3.99 -0.23 15.51
N GLU A 6 -3.58 0.91 14.95
CA GLU A 6 -4.42 1.66 14.01
C GLU A 6 -4.61 0.91 12.69
N ILE A 7 -3.59 0.23 12.19
CA ILE A 7 -3.71 -0.61 10.99
C ILE A 7 -4.79 -1.68 11.19
N PHE A 8 -4.74 -2.40 12.30
CA PHE A 8 -5.76 -3.42 12.58
C PHE A 8 -7.14 -2.81 12.84
N ALA A 9 -7.19 -1.67 13.54
CA ALA A 9 -8.45 -0.96 13.79
C ALA A 9 -9.09 -0.44 12.49
N THR A 10 -8.27 -0.10 11.49
CA THR A 10 -8.74 0.37 10.19
C THR A 10 -9.61 -0.67 9.49
N TRP A 11 -9.29 -1.95 9.63
CA TRP A 11 -10.10 -3.02 9.03
C TRP A 11 -11.49 -3.14 9.65
N ARG A 12 -11.64 -2.72 10.90
CA ARG A 12 -12.94 -2.73 11.60
C ARG A 12 -13.68 -1.40 11.45
N ARG A 13 -12.96 -0.28 11.51
CA ARG A 13 -13.53 1.07 11.50
C ARG A 13 -12.72 1.99 10.57
N PRO A 14 -12.71 1.71 9.25
CA PRO A 14 -11.82 2.45 8.35
C PRO A 14 -12.10 3.95 8.34
N ARG A 15 -13.37 4.32 8.32
CA ARG A 15 -13.76 5.73 8.25
C ARG A 15 -13.40 6.50 9.52
N ALA A 16 -13.61 5.89 10.69
CA ALA A 16 -13.33 6.53 11.97
C ALA A 16 -11.83 6.79 12.15
N ILE A 17 -10.99 5.79 11.87
CA ILE A 17 -9.54 5.92 11.99
C ILE A 17 -9.01 6.95 10.97
N PHE A 18 -9.49 6.90 9.74
CA PHE A 18 -9.07 7.82 8.70
C PHE A 18 -9.52 9.26 9.01
N ARG A 19 -10.75 9.44 9.49
CA ARG A 19 -11.27 10.76 9.88
C ARG A 19 -10.42 11.37 10.98
N ALA A 20 -10.03 10.58 11.98
CA ALA A 20 -9.15 11.06 13.05
C ALA A 20 -7.81 11.56 12.50
N ARG A 21 -7.27 10.88 11.48
CA ARG A 21 -6.02 11.30 10.84
C ARG A 21 -6.21 12.56 10.00
N LEU A 22 -7.34 12.71 9.32
CA LEU A 22 -7.66 13.93 8.57
C LEU A 22 -7.83 15.13 9.52
N ASP A 23 -8.50 14.93 10.65
CA ASP A 23 -8.78 15.97 11.62
C ASP A 23 -7.52 16.47 12.34
N ALA A 24 -6.45 15.68 12.31
CA ALA A 24 -5.14 16.12 12.81
C ALA A 24 -4.50 17.22 11.96
N GLY A 25 -5.08 17.53 10.80
CA GLY A 25 -4.64 18.58 9.89
C GLY A 25 -3.73 18.08 8.78
N PRO A 26 -3.50 18.90 7.75
CA PRO A 26 -2.66 18.52 6.61
C PRO A 26 -1.19 18.48 7.03
N ARG A 27 -0.65 17.28 7.14
CA ARG A 27 0.74 17.02 7.51
C ARG A 27 1.38 16.16 6.44
N GLU A 28 1.99 16.81 5.44
CA GLU A 28 2.66 16.11 4.33
C GLU A 28 3.84 15.26 4.81
N ASP A 29 4.52 15.67 5.88
CA ASP A 29 5.57 14.88 6.51
C ASP A 29 5.04 13.53 7.01
N ARG A 30 3.86 13.52 7.62
CA ARG A 30 3.21 12.30 8.09
C ARG A 30 2.72 11.44 6.93
N ALA A 31 2.14 12.06 5.89
CA ALA A 31 1.73 11.33 4.70
C ALA A 31 2.92 10.66 4.02
N LEU A 32 4.04 11.36 3.90
CA LEU A 32 5.27 10.80 3.35
C LEU A 32 5.79 9.65 4.23
N ALA A 33 5.75 9.79 5.55
CA ALA A 33 6.17 8.73 6.47
C ALA A 33 5.32 7.48 6.31
N VAL A 34 4.00 7.62 6.17
CA VAL A 34 3.08 6.51 5.91
C VAL A 34 3.42 5.83 4.59
N LEU A 35 3.64 6.62 3.53
CA LEU A 35 4.00 6.11 2.21
C LEU A 35 5.32 5.34 2.26
N MET A 36 6.35 5.91 2.86
CA MET A 36 7.66 5.25 2.94
C MET A 36 7.61 3.99 3.78
N GLY A 37 6.85 4.00 4.88
CA GLY A 37 6.61 2.79 5.67
C GLY A 37 5.93 1.69 4.86
N ALA A 38 4.91 2.05 4.09
CA ALA A 38 4.22 1.10 3.22
C ALA A 38 5.15 0.55 2.13
N CYS A 39 5.96 1.41 1.50
CA CYS A 39 6.90 0.99 0.46
C CYS A 39 8.01 0.08 1.00
N LEU A 40 8.52 0.38 2.19
CA LEU A 40 9.53 -0.47 2.84
C LEU A 40 8.94 -1.84 3.18
N LEU A 41 7.73 -1.90 3.70
CA LEU A 41 7.07 -3.17 3.99
C LEU A 41 6.75 -3.94 2.71
N ALA A 42 6.34 -3.25 1.65
CA ALA A 42 6.15 -3.87 0.33
C ALA A 42 7.46 -4.44 -0.21
N PHE A 43 8.57 -3.75 0.00
CA PHE A 43 9.90 -4.26 -0.36
C PHE A 43 10.22 -5.53 0.42
N VAL A 44 10.06 -5.51 1.74
CA VAL A 44 10.31 -6.70 2.59
C VAL A 44 9.40 -7.86 2.18
N ALA A 45 8.16 -7.59 1.80
CA ALA A 45 7.22 -8.61 1.36
C ALA A 45 7.69 -9.37 0.11
N GLN A 46 8.55 -8.77 -0.71
CA GLN A 46 9.10 -9.41 -1.90
C GLN A 46 10.26 -10.36 -1.63
N TRP A 47 10.90 -10.28 -0.46
CA TRP A 47 12.13 -11.03 -0.18
C TRP A 47 11.99 -12.55 -0.31
N PRO A 48 10.92 -13.19 0.20
CA PRO A 48 10.78 -14.64 0.01
C PRO A 48 10.71 -15.04 -1.46
N ALA A 49 9.98 -14.27 -2.28
CA ALA A 49 9.88 -14.52 -3.71
C ALA A 49 11.22 -14.28 -4.43
N LEU A 50 11.95 -13.24 -4.04
CA LEU A 50 13.27 -12.94 -4.59
C LEU A 50 14.28 -14.04 -4.26
N SER A 51 14.25 -14.54 -3.02
CA SER A 51 15.12 -15.64 -2.59
C SER A 51 14.82 -16.90 -3.37
N ARG A 52 13.54 -17.22 -3.58
CA ARG A 52 13.10 -18.35 -4.40
C ARG A 52 13.56 -18.20 -5.84
N ALA A 53 13.39 -17.02 -6.43
CA ALA A 53 13.79 -16.76 -7.81
C ALA A 53 15.28 -16.92 -8.00
N ALA A 54 16.10 -16.44 -7.08
CA ALA A 54 17.55 -16.59 -7.12
C ALA A 54 17.99 -18.04 -7.00
N HIS A 55 17.28 -18.84 -6.21
CA HIS A 55 17.54 -20.27 -6.07
C HIS A 55 17.20 -21.05 -7.35
N LEU A 56 16.09 -20.72 -8.01
CA LEU A 56 15.63 -21.40 -9.22
C LEU A 56 16.40 -20.95 -10.48
N ASP A 57 16.86 -19.71 -10.51
CA ASP A 57 17.62 -19.13 -11.63
C ASP A 57 18.84 -18.38 -11.08
N PRO A 58 19.97 -19.07 -10.89
CA PRO A 58 21.18 -18.43 -10.34
C PRO A 58 21.88 -17.47 -11.32
N SER A 59 21.43 -17.33 -12.55
CA SER A 59 22.03 -16.42 -13.53
C SER A 59 21.98 -14.97 -13.09
N VAL A 60 20.95 -14.60 -12.29
CA VAL A 60 20.85 -13.30 -11.62
C VAL A 60 20.98 -13.53 -10.13
N PRO A 61 22.03 -13.03 -9.48
CA PRO A 61 22.24 -13.26 -8.04
C PRO A 61 21.21 -12.54 -7.19
N LEU A 62 21.05 -13.01 -5.95
CA LEU A 62 20.05 -12.47 -5.02
C LEU A 62 20.27 -10.98 -4.72
N ASP A 63 21.51 -10.55 -4.55
CA ASP A 63 21.82 -9.15 -4.28
C ASP A 63 21.39 -8.22 -5.42
N ALA A 64 21.55 -8.64 -6.67
CA ALA A 64 21.07 -7.87 -7.82
C ALA A 64 19.54 -7.82 -7.85
N ARG A 65 18.86 -8.92 -7.50
CA ARG A 65 17.40 -8.96 -7.43
C ARG A 65 16.86 -8.06 -6.32
N ILE A 66 17.50 -8.09 -5.15
CA ILE A 66 17.15 -7.21 -4.02
C ILE A 66 17.39 -5.74 -4.40
N GLY A 67 18.51 -5.43 -5.05
CA GLY A 67 18.80 -4.07 -5.51
C GLY A 67 17.74 -3.53 -6.47
N GLY A 68 17.32 -4.35 -7.43
CA GLY A 68 16.24 -4.00 -8.36
C GLY A 68 14.92 -3.78 -7.66
N ALA A 69 14.56 -4.66 -6.74
CA ALA A 69 13.32 -4.53 -5.96
C ALA A 69 13.35 -3.29 -5.04
N LEU A 70 14.51 -2.98 -4.45
CA LEU A 70 14.70 -1.78 -3.64
C LEU A 70 14.47 -0.52 -4.49
N LEU A 71 15.10 -0.46 -5.67
CA LEU A 71 14.91 0.66 -6.58
C LEU A 71 13.44 0.83 -6.94
N GLY A 72 12.77 -0.26 -7.32
CA GLY A 72 11.37 -0.21 -7.70
C GLY A 72 10.44 0.17 -6.55
N SER A 73 10.62 -0.44 -5.38
CA SER A 73 9.69 -0.27 -4.25
C SER A 73 9.91 1.01 -3.45
N VAL A 74 11.15 1.46 -3.30
CA VAL A 74 11.47 2.60 -2.43
C VAL A 74 11.65 3.89 -3.22
N PHE A 75 12.05 3.82 -4.48
CA PHE A 75 12.28 5.01 -5.31
C PHE A 75 11.19 5.21 -6.36
N LEU A 76 10.81 4.18 -7.12
CA LEU A 76 9.85 4.32 -8.21
C LEU A 76 8.40 4.26 -7.73
N LEU A 77 8.08 3.34 -6.83
CA LEU A 77 6.71 3.16 -6.34
C LEU A 77 6.15 4.42 -5.67
N PRO A 78 6.89 5.15 -4.80
CA PRO A 78 6.39 6.39 -4.24
C PRO A 78 6.01 7.43 -5.31
N LEU A 79 6.81 7.55 -6.37
CA LEU A 79 6.50 8.49 -7.46
C LEU A 79 5.20 8.10 -8.17
N VAL A 80 5.03 6.80 -8.45
CA VAL A 80 3.82 6.28 -9.08
C VAL A 80 2.61 6.52 -8.17
N LEU A 81 2.76 6.29 -6.87
CA LEU A 81 1.67 6.48 -5.91
C LEU A 81 1.27 7.96 -5.77
N TYR A 82 2.22 8.87 -5.81
CA TYR A 82 1.90 10.29 -5.85
C TYR A 82 1.12 10.66 -7.11
N ALA A 83 1.50 10.10 -8.26
CA ALA A 83 0.77 10.32 -9.51
C ALA A 83 -0.65 9.75 -9.43
N ILE A 84 -0.81 8.54 -8.90
CA ILE A 84 -2.12 7.91 -8.72
C ILE A 84 -2.99 8.74 -7.77
N ALA A 85 -2.41 9.25 -6.68
CA ALA A 85 -3.13 10.10 -5.74
C ALA A 85 -3.62 11.39 -6.41
N ALA A 86 -2.78 12.02 -7.23
CA ALA A 86 -3.17 13.22 -7.97
C ALA A 86 -4.32 12.95 -8.94
N VAL A 87 -4.24 11.86 -9.69
CA VAL A 87 -5.29 11.46 -10.63
C VAL A 87 -6.59 11.13 -9.87
N SER A 88 -6.49 10.40 -8.76
CA SER A 88 -7.66 10.05 -7.96
C SER A 88 -8.35 11.28 -7.37
N HIS A 89 -7.57 12.29 -6.97
CA HIS A 89 -8.11 13.57 -6.51
C HIS A 89 -8.87 14.30 -7.62
N LEU A 90 -8.29 14.35 -8.81
CA LEU A 90 -8.94 14.99 -9.97
C LEU A 90 -10.25 14.28 -10.34
N VAL A 91 -10.24 12.95 -10.35
CA VAL A 91 -11.44 12.16 -10.64
C VAL A 91 -12.50 12.38 -9.56
N ALA A 92 -12.12 12.33 -8.29
CA ALA A 92 -13.04 12.57 -7.18
C ALA A 92 -13.66 13.97 -7.24
N ARG A 93 -12.86 14.97 -7.58
CA ARG A 93 -13.33 16.35 -7.72
C ARG A 93 -14.30 16.49 -8.90
N ALA A 94 -14.02 15.82 -10.02
CA ALA A 94 -14.91 15.81 -11.18
C ALA A 94 -16.25 15.16 -10.86
N LEU A 95 -16.29 14.21 -9.92
CA LEU A 95 -17.50 13.55 -9.46
C LEU A 95 -18.22 14.30 -8.33
N GLY A 96 -17.79 15.51 -8.02
CA GLY A 96 -18.44 16.36 -7.00
C GLY A 96 -17.85 16.24 -5.59
N GLY A 97 -16.69 15.62 -5.45
CA GLY A 97 -16.01 15.51 -4.17
C GLY A 97 -15.50 16.86 -3.66
N LYS A 98 -15.50 17.04 -2.34
CA LYS A 98 -15.10 18.28 -1.68
C LYS A 98 -13.80 18.13 -0.89
N GLY A 99 -13.11 16.99 -1.05
CA GLY A 99 -11.87 16.72 -0.34
C GLY A 99 -10.68 17.50 -0.86
N SER A 100 -9.64 17.58 -0.04
CA SER A 100 -8.37 18.22 -0.39
C SER A 100 -7.45 17.25 -1.15
N PRO A 101 -6.43 17.76 -1.87
CA PRO A 101 -5.40 16.89 -2.44
C PRO A 101 -4.67 16.07 -1.39
N PHE A 102 -4.43 16.64 -0.21
CA PHE A 102 -3.83 15.92 0.92
C PHE A 102 -4.70 14.73 1.34
N GLY A 103 -6.02 14.90 1.40
CA GLY A 103 -6.94 13.81 1.76
C GLY A 103 -6.84 12.64 0.79
N ALA A 104 -6.73 12.90 -0.51
CA ALA A 104 -6.56 11.86 -1.52
C ALA A 104 -5.23 11.12 -1.35
N ARG A 105 -4.16 11.84 -1.08
CA ARG A 105 -2.84 11.23 -0.82
C ARG A 105 -2.88 10.37 0.43
N LEU A 106 -3.41 10.90 1.52
CA LEU A 106 -3.50 10.15 2.78
C LEU A 106 -4.38 8.91 2.63
N ALA A 107 -5.48 9.00 1.87
CA ALA A 107 -6.36 7.86 1.61
C ALA A 107 -5.61 6.72 0.93
N LEU A 108 -4.88 7.02 -0.14
CA LEU A 108 -4.12 6.01 -0.88
C LEU A 108 -2.99 5.43 -0.01
N PHE A 109 -2.22 6.29 0.63
CA PHE A 109 -1.04 5.87 1.40
C PHE A 109 -1.45 5.07 2.63
N TRP A 110 -2.50 5.48 3.33
CA TRP A 110 -2.99 4.75 4.49
C TRP A 110 -3.63 3.42 4.11
N ALA A 111 -4.37 3.38 2.99
CA ALA A 111 -4.92 2.14 2.47
C ALA A 111 -3.80 1.14 2.12
N LEU A 112 -2.74 1.61 1.49
CA LEU A 112 -1.59 0.76 1.16
C LEU A 112 -0.91 0.24 2.42
N LEU A 113 -0.63 1.12 3.39
CA LEU A 113 -0.01 0.71 4.65
C LEU A 113 -0.88 -0.31 5.41
N SER A 114 -2.18 -0.09 5.43
CA SER A 114 -3.11 -1.00 6.12
C SER A 114 -3.24 -2.34 5.40
N THR A 115 -2.89 -2.42 4.11
CA THR A 115 -2.89 -3.66 3.33
C THR A 115 -1.57 -4.42 3.45
N THR A 116 -0.52 -3.81 3.98
CA THR A 116 0.81 -4.46 4.07
C THR A 116 0.82 -5.80 4.80
N PRO A 117 0.02 -6.05 5.86
CA PRO A 117 -0.03 -7.40 6.45
C PRO A 117 -0.45 -8.48 5.44
N LEU A 118 -1.41 -8.17 4.56
CA LEU A 118 -1.81 -9.09 3.49
C LEU A 118 -0.71 -9.24 2.44
N MET A 119 0.00 -8.16 2.13
CA MET A 119 1.13 -8.20 1.19
C MET A 119 2.27 -9.06 1.73
N LEU A 120 2.55 -8.98 3.02
CA LEU A 120 3.55 -9.82 3.68
C LEU A 120 3.16 -11.29 3.60
N PHE A 121 1.91 -11.60 3.86
CA PHE A 121 1.38 -12.97 3.75
C PHE A 121 1.46 -13.47 2.30
N GLN A 122 1.08 -12.65 1.35
CA GLN A 122 1.21 -12.97 -0.08
C GLN A 122 2.66 -13.26 -0.46
N GLY A 123 3.59 -12.46 0.05
CA GLY A 123 5.02 -12.65 -0.18
C GLY A 123 5.53 -13.98 0.37
N LEU A 124 5.06 -14.40 1.54
CA LEU A 124 5.40 -15.70 2.11
C LEU A 124 4.90 -16.83 1.21
N ILE A 125 3.69 -16.74 0.70
CA ILE A 125 3.16 -17.74 -0.23
C ILE A 125 3.98 -17.77 -1.52
N ALA A 126 4.32 -16.61 -2.07
CA ALA A 126 5.15 -16.51 -3.27
C ALA A 126 6.53 -17.14 -3.08
N GLY A 127 7.12 -17.00 -1.88
CA GLY A 127 8.44 -17.56 -1.57
C GLY A 127 8.42 -19.04 -1.25
N PHE A 128 7.47 -19.50 -0.44
CA PHE A 128 7.45 -20.88 0.07
C PHE A 128 6.69 -21.85 -0.83
N ILE A 129 5.61 -21.40 -1.46
CA ILE A 129 4.79 -22.23 -2.35
C ILE A 129 5.12 -21.94 -3.81
N GLY A 130 5.27 -20.65 -4.16
CA GLY A 130 5.54 -20.21 -5.51
C GLY A 130 4.26 -19.97 -6.30
N ALA A 131 4.41 -19.86 -7.63
CA ALA A 131 3.29 -19.62 -8.53
C ALA A 131 2.28 -20.76 -8.47
N GLY A 132 1.00 -20.42 -8.53
CA GLY A 132 -0.07 -21.41 -8.49
C GLY A 132 -1.39 -20.81 -8.03
N PRO A 133 -2.43 -21.65 -7.87
CA PRO A 133 -3.75 -21.17 -7.47
C PRO A 133 -3.78 -20.50 -6.09
N GLN A 134 -2.93 -20.94 -5.15
CA GLN A 134 -2.85 -20.32 -3.83
C GLN A 134 -2.35 -18.88 -3.91
N LEU A 135 -1.28 -18.64 -4.67
CA LEU A 135 -0.74 -17.29 -4.84
C LEU A 135 -1.74 -16.39 -5.57
N LEU A 136 -2.40 -16.92 -6.59
CA LEU A 136 -3.42 -16.18 -7.32
C LEU A 136 -4.59 -15.80 -6.41
N ALA A 137 -5.08 -16.75 -5.60
CA ALA A 137 -6.18 -16.50 -4.69
C ALA A 137 -5.85 -15.41 -3.66
N VAL A 138 -4.68 -15.50 -3.03
CA VAL A 138 -4.24 -14.50 -2.05
C VAL A 138 -3.99 -13.16 -2.72
N GLY A 139 -3.46 -13.13 -3.94
CA GLY A 139 -3.27 -11.91 -4.71
C GLY A 139 -4.59 -11.21 -5.02
N ILE A 140 -5.60 -11.97 -5.43
CA ILE A 140 -6.95 -11.42 -5.68
C ILE A 140 -7.56 -10.85 -4.39
N VAL A 141 -7.45 -11.57 -3.28
CA VAL A 141 -7.95 -11.11 -1.98
C VAL A 141 -7.22 -9.83 -1.54
N THR A 142 -5.91 -9.78 -1.69
CA THR A 142 -5.11 -8.60 -1.32
C THR A 142 -5.50 -7.39 -2.17
N LEU A 143 -5.64 -7.57 -3.48
CA LEU A 143 -6.03 -6.49 -4.38
C LEU A 143 -7.46 -6.01 -4.08
N ALA A 144 -8.40 -6.94 -3.89
CA ALA A 144 -9.77 -6.60 -3.58
C ALA A 144 -9.87 -5.85 -2.24
N ALA A 145 -9.14 -6.30 -1.23
CA ALA A 145 -9.10 -5.65 0.08
C ALA A 145 -8.51 -4.24 -0.01
N PHE A 146 -7.41 -4.08 -0.77
CA PHE A 146 -6.81 -2.77 -0.98
C PHE A 146 -7.76 -1.81 -1.71
N LEU A 147 -8.39 -2.26 -2.79
CA LEU A 147 -9.32 -1.43 -3.56
C LEU A 147 -10.54 -1.04 -2.73
N TRP A 148 -11.09 -1.97 -1.96
CA TRP A 148 -12.21 -1.68 -1.06
C TRP A 148 -11.83 -0.62 -0.03
N LEU A 149 -10.69 -0.79 0.61
CA LEU A 149 -10.22 0.12 1.64
C LEU A 149 -9.89 1.49 1.04
N TRP A 150 -9.17 1.51 -0.08
CA TRP A 150 -8.81 2.77 -0.76
C TRP A 150 -10.05 3.55 -1.17
N LEU A 151 -11.01 2.89 -1.82
CA LEU A 151 -12.25 3.56 -2.23
C LEU A 151 -13.06 4.07 -1.03
N THR A 152 -13.13 3.28 0.04
CA THR A 152 -13.80 3.69 1.28
C THR A 152 -13.15 4.96 1.86
N LEU A 153 -11.83 4.99 1.94
CA LEU A 153 -11.11 6.13 2.48
C LEU A 153 -11.15 7.34 1.54
N LEU A 154 -11.10 7.12 0.24
CA LEU A 154 -11.19 8.19 -0.74
C LEU A 154 -12.56 8.87 -0.71
N ILE A 155 -13.63 8.08 -0.59
CA ILE A 155 -14.98 8.60 -0.43
C ILE A 155 -15.09 9.41 0.86
N GLU A 156 -14.54 8.90 1.96
CA GLU A 156 -14.53 9.64 3.23
C GLU A 156 -13.76 10.94 3.13
N ALA A 157 -12.62 10.96 2.44
CA ALA A 157 -11.86 12.18 2.19
C ALA A 157 -12.68 13.20 1.37
N GLY A 158 -13.48 12.72 0.43
CA GLY A 158 -14.32 13.55 -0.42
C GLY A 158 -15.53 14.18 0.26
N ARG A 159 -15.87 13.70 1.46
CA ARG A 159 -16.97 14.29 2.24
C ARG A 159 -16.61 15.62 2.91
N GLY A 160 -15.38 16.03 2.82
CA GLY A 160 -14.90 17.27 3.42
C GLY A 160 -14.63 17.11 4.88
#